data_fb8284d8a39fcaefe208323706332bb9
#
_entry.id   fb8284d8a39fcaefe208323706332bb9
#
_cell.length_a   1.000
_cell.length_b   1.000
_cell.length_c   1.000
_cell.angle_alpha   90.00
_cell.angle_beta   90.00
_cell.angle_gamma   90.00
#
_symmetry.space_group_name_H-M   'P 1'
#
loop_
_entity.id
_entity.type
_entity.pdbx_description
1 polymer ?
#
loop_
_entity_poly.entity_id
_entity_poly.type
_entity_poly.pdbx_seq_one_letter_code
_entity_poly.pdbx_strand_id
1 'polypeptide(L)'
;MKNRKYNLAAFRMAVLVGAAVLFGCGEPSEAVSEEEPLTVYLWENTLIKNLAPYIHEQLPDQDIEFIVGNNDTDLYSYLEEHGELPDVITVRRFSGTDAQDLQPYLMDFCSYDVVSRYYSYALQYYKNSDNEIQWLPVCGLPQTIIANKTLFDQYGIKIPTNYQEYAEACQQFYENGIKPYSMDLAEDWSAHEVIQAGAIGEFTSLDGIEWRSSAETSSGEVKFDDGLWKRIFSETSRFLKDSHFGKDDILVDVDTAYRSFVEGKAAMFHGYPALMQQLQTQMDAELICIPYFSQTSEEAFVYMTPSLNIAFNKDLEKDQEKLETALDVLDCMISEEGQRRIANGRCVISLNTDVPTMMQDISGLEDEMKSNSIYIRYSAQKSFSASQEAVHGLLSGEMDEAQAYDAFRSTMNEEDTEEKAVINFDREYSIALNEKNGRDAASAILTTVRVENNAQLAIAPYYYFTASIYKGECTSSRVALMTAKSSDTSLYFAEINGEQVWKLVENYLDHTENEFSITNQYELPILSGMKITVQKEEDGFSLKDITVDQEEIDKEKEYSILLTDTTRSILEKTIPGCRIKQLQDMTLSSAWTAFMEKGQQPLAPEDYIEVKK
;
A
#
# COMPACT_ATOMS: atom_id res chain seq x y z
N MET A 1 -11.98 -34.95 -14.10
CA MET A 1 -12.99 -35.94 -13.62
C MET A 1 -12.32 -36.83 -12.60
N LYS A 2 -12.58 -36.59 -11.34
CA LYS A 2 -12.79 -37.50 -10.20
C LYS A 2 -12.55 -36.71 -8.91
N ASN A 3 -13.66 -36.40 -8.26
CA ASN A 3 -13.72 -35.90 -6.89
C ASN A 3 -12.87 -36.76 -5.96
N ARG A 4 -11.92 -36.17 -5.27
CA ARG A 4 -11.34 -36.69 -4.05
C ARG A 4 -11.81 -35.80 -2.89
N LYS A 5 -12.92 -36.21 -2.28
CA LYS A 5 -13.27 -35.80 -0.92
C LYS A 5 -12.26 -36.50 0.02
N TYR A 6 -11.46 -35.73 0.69
CA TYR A 6 -10.67 -36.22 1.79
C TYR A 6 -11.57 -36.29 3.04
N ASN A 7 -11.84 -37.50 3.48
CA ASN A 7 -12.41 -37.79 4.78
C ASN A 7 -11.38 -37.48 5.88
N LEU A 8 -11.54 -36.35 6.55
CA LEU A 8 -10.94 -36.11 7.85
C LEU A 8 -11.91 -36.65 8.95
N ALA A 9 -11.90 -37.93 9.15
CA ALA A 9 -12.49 -38.53 10.33
C ALA A 9 -11.56 -39.69 10.77
N ALA A 10 -10.73 -39.44 11.75
CA ALA A 10 -10.16 -40.38 12.68
C ALA A 10 -8.79 -39.95 13.22
N PHE A 11 -8.75 -39.10 14.22
CA PHE A 11 -7.78 -39.23 15.31
C PHE A 11 -8.27 -38.45 16.55
N ARG A 12 -9.36 -38.90 17.13
CA ARG A 12 -9.69 -38.59 18.52
C ARG A 12 -9.62 -39.87 19.31
N MET A 13 -8.55 -40.07 20.06
CA MET A 13 -8.55 -41.05 21.18
C MET A 13 -7.57 -40.60 22.25
N ALA A 14 -8.08 -39.91 23.23
CA ALA A 14 -8.03 -40.23 24.64
C ALA A 14 -6.65 -40.44 25.30
N VAL A 15 -6.23 -39.48 26.11
CA VAL A 15 -5.56 -39.80 27.38
C VAL A 15 -6.35 -39.14 28.52
N LEU A 16 -7.22 -39.97 29.12
CA LEU A 16 -7.80 -39.75 30.43
C LEU A 16 -6.95 -40.55 31.44
N VAL A 17 -6.22 -39.89 32.31
CA VAL A 17 -5.86 -40.45 33.62
C VAL A 17 -5.98 -39.36 34.67
N GLY A 18 -6.86 -39.61 35.57
CA GLY A 18 -7.32 -38.77 36.62
C GLY A 18 -6.42 -38.73 37.84
N ALA A 19 -6.63 -37.69 38.62
CA ALA A 19 -6.53 -37.73 40.08
C ALA A 19 -7.54 -36.74 40.65
N ALA A 20 -8.55 -37.24 41.27
CA ALA A 20 -9.47 -36.49 42.10
C ALA A 20 -8.86 -36.23 43.49
N VAL A 21 -9.33 -35.14 44.09
CA VAL A 21 -9.67 -34.96 45.52
C VAL A 21 -9.10 -33.62 46.04
N LEU A 22 -9.82 -32.60 46.41
CA LEU A 22 -10.85 -32.28 47.38
C LEU A 22 -10.97 -30.75 47.63
N PHE A 23 -12.23 -30.29 47.60
CA PHE A 23 -12.82 -29.20 48.39
C PHE A 23 -12.19 -27.79 48.44
N GLY A 24 -12.91 -26.87 47.87
CA GLY A 24 -12.93 -25.43 48.21
C GLY A 24 -13.97 -24.74 47.35
N CYS A 25 -15.13 -24.38 47.89
CA CYS A 25 -16.16 -23.58 47.23
C CYS A 25 -15.62 -22.18 46.93
N GLY A 26 -15.60 -21.84 45.72
CA GLY A 26 -15.38 -20.54 45.11
C GLY A 26 -15.36 -20.82 43.63
N GLU A 27 -16.45 -20.53 42.94
CA GLU A 27 -16.44 -20.49 41.48
C GLU A 27 -15.43 -19.42 41.06
N PRO A 28 -14.33 -19.78 40.37
CA PRO A 28 -13.68 -18.80 39.56
C PRO A 28 -14.65 -18.60 38.39
N SER A 29 -15.13 -17.38 38.18
CA SER A 29 -15.53 -16.99 36.85
C SER A 29 -14.34 -17.32 35.96
N GLU A 30 -14.48 -18.27 35.05
CA GLU A 30 -13.62 -18.36 33.89
C GLU A 30 -13.73 -16.99 33.23
N ALA A 31 -12.70 -16.19 33.40
CA ALA A 31 -12.43 -15.14 32.46
C ALA A 31 -12.23 -15.90 31.14
N VAL A 32 -13.21 -15.87 30.26
CA VAL A 32 -13.03 -16.18 28.85
C VAL A 32 -11.94 -15.20 28.45
N SER A 33 -10.73 -15.67 28.20
CA SER A 33 -9.74 -14.92 27.48
C SER A 33 -10.40 -14.64 26.14
N GLU A 34 -10.88 -13.45 25.89
CA GLU A 34 -11.23 -13.04 24.53
C GLU A 34 -9.91 -13.25 23.75
N GLU A 35 -9.91 -14.19 22.81
CA GLU A 35 -8.75 -14.45 21.95
C GLU A 35 -8.51 -13.15 21.18
N GLU A 36 -7.25 -12.72 21.11
CA GLU A 36 -6.89 -11.53 20.37
C GLU A 36 -7.11 -11.74 18.87
N PRO A 37 -7.70 -10.80 18.13
CA PRO A 37 -7.95 -10.93 16.70
C PRO A 37 -6.66 -11.16 15.92
N LEU A 38 -6.76 -11.76 14.74
CA LEU A 38 -5.68 -11.78 13.76
C LEU A 38 -5.50 -10.35 13.22
N THR A 39 -4.35 -9.75 13.43
CA THR A 39 -4.06 -8.41 12.92
C THR A 39 -3.46 -8.45 11.51
N VAL A 40 -4.11 -7.76 10.56
CA VAL A 40 -3.71 -7.70 9.15
C VAL A 40 -3.47 -6.25 8.73
N TYR A 41 -2.22 -5.88 8.50
CA TYR A 41 -1.86 -4.55 8.04
C TYR A 41 -1.75 -4.54 6.50
N LEU A 42 -2.67 -3.81 5.86
CA LEU A 42 -2.68 -3.60 4.42
C LEU A 42 -2.08 -2.23 4.09
N TRP A 43 -1.13 -2.15 3.17
CA TRP A 43 -0.31 -0.95 2.92
C TRP A 43 -1.10 0.29 2.49
N GLU A 44 -2.36 0.14 2.03
CA GLU A 44 -3.24 1.26 1.70
C GLU A 44 -4.71 0.98 2.05
N ASN A 45 -5.47 2.05 2.28
CA ASN A 45 -6.88 1.98 2.64
C ASN A 45 -7.77 1.36 1.54
N THR A 46 -7.43 1.58 0.25
CA THR A 46 -8.18 0.98 -0.88
C THR A 46 -8.18 -0.55 -0.82
N LEU A 47 -7.07 -1.15 -0.37
CA LEU A 47 -7.00 -2.60 -0.17
C LEU A 47 -7.95 -3.06 0.93
N ILE A 48 -8.02 -2.33 2.05
CA ILE A 48 -8.98 -2.64 3.13
C ILE A 48 -10.40 -2.61 2.57
N LYS A 49 -10.80 -1.52 1.91
CA LYS A 49 -12.15 -1.35 1.33
C LYS A 49 -12.52 -2.47 0.37
N ASN A 50 -11.56 -2.99 -0.39
CA ASN A 50 -11.81 -3.98 -1.41
C ASN A 50 -11.70 -5.43 -0.91
N LEU A 51 -10.76 -5.71 0.00
CA LEU A 51 -10.45 -7.06 0.46
C LEU A 51 -11.17 -7.45 1.75
N ALA A 52 -11.24 -6.57 2.75
CA ALA A 52 -11.76 -6.95 4.05
C ALA A 52 -13.20 -7.47 3.99
N PRO A 53 -14.15 -6.84 3.28
CA PRO A 53 -15.51 -7.39 3.15
C PRO A 53 -15.55 -8.78 2.50
N TYR A 54 -14.68 -9.00 1.51
CA TYR A 54 -14.57 -10.30 0.85
C TYR A 54 -13.97 -11.36 1.77
N ILE A 55 -12.91 -11.04 2.50
CA ILE A 55 -12.26 -11.98 3.42
C ILE A 55 -13.23 -12.35 4.54
N HIS A 56 -13.95 -11.40 5.13
CA HIS A 56 -14.98 -11.68 6.13
C HIS A 56 -16.14 -12.53 5.58
N GLU A 57 -16.53 -12.33 4.30
CA GLU A 57 -17.52 -13.20 3.66
C GLU A 57 -17.03 -14.65 3.51
N GLN A 58 -15.75 -14.85 3.24
CA GLN A 58 -15.15 -16.18 3.11
C GLN A 58 -14.84 -16.83 4.47
N LEU A 59 -14.52 -16.03 5.48
CA LEU A 59 -14.08 -16.44 6.81
C LEU A 59 -14.98 -15.82 7.91
N PRO A 60 -16.30 -16.09 7.90
CA PRO A 60 -17.27 -15.38 8.75
C PRO A 60 -17.12 -15.68 10.25
N ASP A 61 -16.48 -16.79 10.60
CA ASP A 61 -16.30 -17.23 12.00
C ASP A 61 -14.93 -16.78 12.57
N GLN A 62 -14.10 -16.07 11.77
CA GLN A 62 -12.75 -15.67 12.16
C GLN A 62 -12.74 -14.19 12.59
N ASP A 63 -12.06 -13.93 13.70
CA ASP A 63 -11.86 -12.57 14.22
C ASP A 63 -10.61 -11.95 13.59
N ILE A 64 -10.79 -11.04 12.64
CA ILE A 64 -9.72 -10.44 11.84
C ILE A 64 -9.84 -8.93 11.89
N GLU A 65 -8.78 -8.27 12.32
CA GLU A 65 -8.67 -6.81 12.35
C GLU A 65 -7.77 -6.31 11.21
N PHE A 66 -8.30 -5.39 10.39
CA PHE A 66 -7.57 -4.78 9.29
C PHE A 66 -7.13 -3.36 9.64
N ILE A 67 -5.85 -3.07 9.53
CA ILE A 67 -5.26 -1.75 9.79
C ILE A 67 -4.54 -1.27 8.52
N VAL A 68 -4.53 0.05 8.29
CA VAL A 68 -3.73 0.64 7.19
C VAL A 68 -2.26 0.58 7.59
N GLY A 69 -1.47 -0.13 6.82
CA GLY A 69 -0.02 -0.24 7.01
C GLY A 69 0.77 0.87 6.32
N ASN A 70 1.93 0.52 5.81
CA ASN A 70 2.79 1.45 5.09
C ASN A 70 3.23 0.88 3.73
N ASN A 71 3.69 1.76 2.86
CA ASN A 71 4.18 1.44 1.53
C ASN A 71 5.52 0.67 1.54
N ASP A 72 6.26 0.78 2.64
CA ASP A 72 7.59 0.23 2.91
C ASP A 72 7.65 -0.45 4.29
N THR A 73 8.82 -0.89 4.72
CA THR A 73 9.02 -1.64 5.97
C THR A 73 9.20 -0.80 7.22
N ASP A 74 9.33 0.53 7.12
CA ASP A 74 9.68 1.41 8.25
C ASP A 74 8.73 1.29 9.43
N LEU A 75 7.41 1.22 9.16
CA LEU A 75 6.40 1.06 10.19
C LEU A 75 6.59 -0.25 10.96
N TYR A 76 6.86 -1.34 10.25
CA TYR A 76 6.95 -2.66 10.85
C TYR A 76 8.23 -2.83 11.66
N SER A 77 9.34 -2.25 11.21
CA SER A 77 10.58 -2.17 11.99
C SER A 77 10.37 -1.36 13.28
N TYR A 78 9.64 -0.25 13.19
CA TYR A 78 9.28 0.56 14.36
C TYR A 78 8.35 -0.19 15.35
N LEU A 79 7.37 -0.93 14.86
CA LEU A 79 6.47 -1.74 15.70
C LEU A 79 7.22 -2.91 16.35
N GLU A 80 8.15 -3.55 15.60
CA GLU A 80 8.98 -4.64 16.13
C GLU A 80 9.88 -4.16 17.28
N GLU A 81 10.55 -3.00 17.15
CA GLU A 81 11.36 -2.40 18.23
C GLU A 81 10.60 -2.31 19.56
N HIS A 82 9.26 -2.27 19.53
CA HIS A 82 8.39 -2.16 20.68
C HIS A 82 7.63 -3.47 21.02
N GLY A 83 7.88 -4.54 20.26
CA GLY A 83 7.22 -5.84 20.46
C GLY A 83 5.76 -5.88 20.03
N GLU A 84 5.37 -4.99 19.11
CA GLU A 84 4.00 -4.87 18.58
C GLU A 84 3.94 -5.21 17.06
N LEU A 85 4.85 -6.06 16.55
CA LEU A 85 4.80 -6.48 15.14
C LEU A 85 3.48 -7.23 14.87
N PRO A 86 2.66 -6.75 13.89
CA PRO A 86 1.40 -7.40 13.56
C PRO A 86 1.56 -8.84 13.04
N ASP A 87 0.49 -9.61 13.10
CA ASP A 87 0.49 -11.01 12.62
C ASP A 87 0.75 -11.12 11.12
N VAL A 88 0.10 -10.26 10.33
CA VAL A 88 0.23 -10.20 8.87
C VAL A 88 0.54 -8.78 8.45
N ILE A 89 1.61 -8.62 7.69
CA ILE A 89 2.07 -7.31 7.21
C ILE A 89 2.17 -7.30 5.69
N THR A 90 1.87 -6.15 5.08
CA THR A 90 2.03 -5.97 3.64
C THR A 90 2.72 -4.66 3.29
N VAL A 91 3.53 -4.69 2.24
CA VAL A 91 4.17 -3.51 1.66
C VAL A 91 4.00 -3.51 0.13
N ARG A 92 4.07 -2.36 -0.48
CA ARG A 92 4.14 -2.25 -1.95
C ARG A 92 5.58 -2.24 -2.45
N ARG A 93 6.44 -1.45 -1.80
CA ARG A 93 7.86 -1.37 -2.12
C ARG A 93 8.57 -2.41 -1.26
N PHE A 94 9.21 -3.37 -1.90
CA PHE A 94 9.94 -4.44 -1.23
C PHE A 94 11.32 -4.60 -1.84
N SER A 95 12.29 -4.69 -0.97
CA SER A 95 13.64 -5.17 -1.24
C SER A 95 14.11 -5.98 -0.03
N GLY A 96 14.82 -7.06 -0.27
CA GLY A 96 15.41 -7.85 0.80
C GLY A 96 16.38 -7.02 1.66
N THR A 97 17.03 -6.02 1.07
CA THR A 97 17.91 -5.09 1.78
C THR A 97 17.15 -4.24 2.80
N ASP A 98 15.99 -3.70 2.42
CA ASP A 98 15.19 -2.83 3.31
C ASP A 98 14.49 -3.64 4.43
N ALA A 99 14.27 -4.94 4.21
CA ALA A 99 13.55 -5.81 5.14
C ALA A 99 14.47 -6.58 6.11
N GLN A 100 15.76 -6.30 6.15
CA GLN A 100 16.74 -7.10 6.92
C GLN A 100 16.49 -7.09 8.42
N ASP A 101 16.11 -5.96 8.98
CA ASP A 101 15.85 -5.82 10.42
C ASP A 101 14.65 -6.68 10.86
N LEU A 102 13.74 -6.96 9.93
CA LEU A 102 12.56 -7.80 10.18
C LEU A 102 12.84 -9.29 10.00
N GLN A 103 13.88 -9.70 9.29
CA GLN A 103 14.16 -11.11 8.99
C GLN A 103 14.10 -12.06 10.20
N PRO A 104 14.63 -11.72 11.40
CA PRO A 104 14.57 -12.61 12.57
C PRO A 104 13.14 -12.90 13.07
N TYR A 105 12.20 -12.02 12.73
CA TYR A 105 10.84 -11.99 13.25
C TYR A 105 9.79 -12.48 12.25
N LEU A 106 10.20 -12.77 11.01
CA LEU A 106 9.29 -13.21 9.95
C LEU A 106 9.34 -14.74 9.77
N MET A 107 8.18 -15.29 9.40
CA MET A 107 8.00 -16.72 9.14
C MET A 107 8.61 -17.12 7.79
N ASP A 108 9.25 -18.28 7.70
CA ASP A 108 9.71 -18.87 6.45
C ASP A 108 8.62 -19.71 5.78
N PHE A 109 8.18 -19.28 4.59
CA PHE A 109 7.16 -19.97 3.81
C PHE A 109 7.68 -21.23 3.08
N CYS A 110 8.98 -21.52 3.05
CA CYS A 110 9.55 -22.65 2.30
C CYS A 110 8.95 -24.01 2.65
N SER A 111 8.46 -24.19 3.88
CA SER A 111 7.82 -25.42 4.36
C SER A 111 6.31 -25.46 4.12
N TYR A 112 5.69 -24.44 3.57
CA TYR A 112 4.26 -24.33 3.34
C TYR A 112 3.89 -24.51 1.87
N ASP A 113 2.77 -25.17 1.63
CA ASP A 113 2.31 -25.53 0.28
C ASP A 113 2.11 -24.32 -0.64
N VAL A 114 1.85 -23.13 -0.08
CA VAL A 114 1.62 -21.90 -0.84
C VAL A 114 2.78 -21.54 -1.78
N VAL A 115 4.03 -21.79 -1.38
CA VAL A 115 5.22 -21.51 -2.21
C VAL A 115 5.22 -22.36 -3.50
N SER A 116 4.74 -23.60 -3.44
CA SER A 116 4.68 -24.50 -4.59
C SER A 116 3.69 -24.03 -5.68
N ARG A 117 2.80 -23.13 -5.34
CA ARG A 117 1.78 -22.55 -6.24
C ARG A 117 2.29 -21.37 -7.05
N TYR A 118 3.48 -20.86 -6.76
CA TYR A 118 4.06 -19.71 -7.47
C TYR A 118 4.88 -20.13 -8.69
N TYR A 119 4.89 -19.29 -9.72
CA TYR A 119 5.86 -19.39 -10.79
C TYR A 119 7.28 -19.13 -10.25
N SER A 120 8.26 -19.90 -10.70
CA SER A 120 9.64 -19.78 -10.21
C SER A 120 10.25 -18.39 -10.40
N TYR A 121 9.92 -17.70 -11.51
CA TYR A 121 10.40 -16.35 -11.78
C TYR A 121 9.84 -15.34 -10.78
N ALA A 122 8.66 -15.59 -10.22
CA ALA A 122 8.02 -14.68 -9.26
C ALA A 122 8.74 -14.66 -7.91
N LEU A 123 9.38 -15.76 -7.51
CA LEU A 123 10.05 -15.90 -6.22
C LEU A 123 11.57 -15.82 -6.27
N GLN A 124 12.16 -15.69 -7.46
CA GLN A 124 13.63 -15.76 -7.60
C GLN A 124 14.40 -14.70 -6.81
N TYR A 125 13.76 -13.55 -6.53
CA TYR A 125 14.35 -12.41 -5.80
C TYR A 125 13.82 -12.26 -4.37
N TYR A 126 13.04 -13.24 -3.87
CA TYR A 126 12.44 -13.22 -2.53
C TYR A 126 13.18 -14.10 -1.52
N LYS A 127 14.27 -14.74 -1.95
CA LYS A 127 15.13 -15.50 -1.07
C LYS A 127 16.05 -14.57 -0.31
N ASN A 128 16.12 -14.73 1.02
CA ASN A 128 17.10 -14.07 1.85
C ASN A 128 18.47 -14.78 1.79
N SER A 129 19.46 -14.30 2.56
CA SER A 129 20.82 -14.88 2.64
C SER A 129 20.84 -16.34 3.14
N ASP A 130 19.83 -16.76 3.88
CA ASP A 130 19.68 -18.11 4.44
C ASP A 130 18.87 -19.04 3.53
N ASN A 131 18.49 -18.57 2.33
CA ASN A 131 17.62 -19.23 1.35
C ASN A 131 16.17 -19.44 1.82
N GLU A 132 15.71 -18.68 2.80
CA GLU A 132 14.31 -18.64 3.23
C GLU A 132 13.51 -17.69 2.34
N ILE A 133 12.21 -17.93 2.25
CA ILE A 133 11.23 -17.06 1.59
C ILE A 133 10.29 -16.53 2.66
N GLN A 134 10.52 -15.30 3.10
CA GLN A 134 9.75 -14.65 4.17
C GLN A 134 8.70 -13.66 3.63
N TRP A 135 8.83 -13.28 2.37
CA TRP A 135 7.90 -12.40 1.67
C TRP A 135 7.36 -13.08 0.42
N LEU A 136 6.06 -12.89 0.15
CA LEU A 136 5.41 -13.40 -1.05
C LEU A 136 4.76 -12.24 -1.82
N PRO A 137 5.00 -12.10 -3.12
CA PRO A 137 4.23 -11.18 -3.95
C PRO A 137 2.84 -11.74 -4.22
N VAL A 138 1.78 -10.97 -4.03
CA VAL A 138 0.40 -11.50 -4.20
C VAL A 138 -0.01 -11.56 -5.65
N CYS A 139 0.18 -10.47 -6.41
CA CYS A 139 -0.01 -10.42 -7.86
C CYS A 139 0.80 -9.29 -8.48
N GLY A 140 0.96 -9.30 -9.78
CA GLY A 140 1.70 -8.31 -10.54
C GLY A 140 0.79 -7.32 -11.25
N LEU A 141 1.18 -6.04 -11.27
CA LEU A 141 0.56 -4.99 -12.06
C LEU A 141 1.51 -4.64 -13.22
N PRO A 142 1.14 -4.95 -14.47
CA PRO A 142 1.97 -4.62 -15.62
C PRO A 142 1.98 -3.11 -15.84
N GLN A 143 3.13 -2.60 -16.22
CA GLN A 143 3.32 -1.25 -16.73
C GLN A 143 3.85 -1.31 -18.15
N THR A 144 3.48 -0.33 -18.95
CA THR A 144 3.69 -0.35 -20.39
C THR A 144 3.75 1.06 -20.97
N ILE A 145 4.18 1.14 -22.20
CA ILE A 145 4.00 2.32 -23.03
C ILE A 145 2.64 2.20 -23.74
N ILE A 146 1.69 3.09 -23.44
CA ILE A 146 0.41 3.18 -24.14
C ILE A 146 0.59 4.07 -25.37
N ALA A 147 0.39 3.54 -26.56
CA ALA A 147 0.52 4.27 -27.82
C ALA A 147 -0.84 4.64 -28.41
N ASN A 148 -0.96 5.87 -28.90
CA ASN A 148 -2.09 6.32 -29.71
C ASN A 148 -1.93 5.80 -31.15
N LYS A 149 -2.44 4.60 -31.40
CA LYS A 149 -2.34 3.94 -32.71
C LYS A 149 -2.93 4.79 -33.85
N THR A 150 -3.99 5.56 -33.56
CA THR A 150 -4.57 6.49 -34.54
C THR A 150 -3.57 7.54 -34.99
N LEU A 151 -2.74 8.08 -34.09
CA LEU A 151 -1.65 9.00 -34.47
C LEU A 151 -0.56 8.30 -35.28
N PHE A 152 -0.18 7.08 -34.90
CA PHE A 152 0.78 6.29 -35.67
C PHE A 152 0.29 6.09 -37.11
N ASP A 153 -0.97 5.68 -37.29
CA ASP A 153 -1.58 5.49 -38.61
C ASP A 153 -1.68 6.80 -39.40
N GLN A 154 -2.05 7.91 -38.73
CA GLN A 154 -2.18 9.25 -39.33
C GLN A 154 -0.84 9.74 -39.92
N TYR A 155 0.26 9.50 -39.23
CA TYR A 155 1.59 9.93 -39.66
C TYR A 155 2.32 8.85 -40.50
N GLY A 156 1.71 7.68 -40.69
CA GLY A 156 2.32 6.56 -41.43
C GLY A 156 3.50 5.94 -40.70
N ILE A 157 3.54 6.08 -39.38
CA ILE A 157 4.57 5.51 -38.50
C ILE A 157 4.11 4.11 -38.06
N LYS A 158 4.99 3.16 -38.06
CA LYS A 158 4.67 1.80 -37.60
C LYS A 158 4.74 1.71 -36.09
N ILE A 159 3.86 0.89 -35.50
CA ILE A 159 4.03 0.47 -34.10
C ILE A 159 5.35 -0.29 -33.98
N PRO A 160 6.26 0.12 -33.08
CA PRO A 160 7.56 -0.50 -32.94
C PRO A 160 7.48 -1.91 -32.35
N THR A 161 8.37 -2.79 -32.79
CA THR A 161 8.52 -4.17 -32.32
C THR A 161 9.91 -4.45 -31.74
N ASN A 162 10.80 -3.46 -31.77
CA ASN A 162 12.13 -3.48 -31.17
C ASN A 162 12.59 -2.06 -30.85
N TYR A 163 13.72 -1.92 -30.15
CA TYR A 163 14.22 -0.63 -29.71
C TYR A 163 14.57 0.32 -30.86
N GLN A 164 15.14 -0.20 -31.96
CA GLN A 164 15.49 0.64 -33.11
C GLN A 164 14.23 1.28 -33.72
N GLU A 165 13.19 0.48 -33.94
CA GLU A 165 11.91 0.98 -34.46
C GLU A 165 11.25 1.97 -33.48
N TYR A 166 11.40 1.76 -32.15
CA TYR A 166 10.95 2.71 -31.14
C TYR A 166 11.65 4.06 -31.27
N ALA A 167 12.98 4.07 -31.36
CA ALA A 167 13.74 5.30 -31.51
C ALA A 167 13.41 6.03 -32.84
N GLU A 168 13.25 5.28 -33.94
CA GLU A 168 12.83 5.82 -35.24
C GLU A 168 11.42 6.44 -35.18
N ALA A 169 10.47 5.79 -34.49
CA ALA A 169 9.12 6.32 -34.28
C ALA A 169 9.13 7.61 -33.46
N CYS A 170 9.91 7.65 -32.39
CA CYS A 170 10.10 8.86 -31.56
C CYS A 170 10.67 10.02 -32.39
N GLN A 171 11.70 9.77 -33.18
CA GLN A 171 12.30 10.78 -34.05
C GLN A 171 11.28 11.32 -35.07
N GLN A 172 10.49 10.45 -35.70
CA GLN A 172 9.48 10.86 -36.68
C GLN A 172 8.36 11.71 -36.04
N PHE A 173 7.88 11.36 -34.85
CA PHE A 173 6.90 12.18 -34.14
C PHE A 173 7.47 13.54 -33.76
N TYR A 174 8.70 13.59 -33.25
CA TYR A 174 9.39 14.83 -32.91
C TYR A 174 9.53 15.76 -34.11
N GLU A 175 9.93 15.24 -35.29
CA GLU A 175 10.03 16.00 -36.54
C GLU A 175 8.69 16.55 -37.03
N ASN A 176 7.57 15.90 -36.68
CA ASN A 176 6.21 16.35 -36.96
C ASN A 176 5.64 17.27 -35.87
N GLY A 177 6.42 17.64 -34.86
CA GLY A 177 6.00 18.55 -33.78
C GLY A 177 5.07 17.91 -32.75
N ILE A 178 5.01 16.56 -32.71
CA ILE A 178 4.31 15.77 -31.71
C ILE A 178 5.32 15.30 -30.65
N LYS A 179 4.99 15.45 -29.37
CA LYS A 179 5.82 14.86 -28.30
C LYS A 179 5.80 13.32 -28.45
N PRO A 180 6.97 12.67 -28.62
CA PRO A 180 6.97 11.23 -28.81
C PRO A 180 6.41 10.46 -27.61
N TYR A 181 6.88 10.79 -26.40
CA TYR A 181 6.54 10.09 -25.17
C TYR A 181 6.28 11.06 -24.03
N SER A 182 5.16 10.92 -23.34
CA SER A 182 4.80 11.72 -22.15
C SER A 182 4.90 10.83 -20.91
N MET A 183 5.66 11.29 -19.91
CA MET A 183 5.91 10.60 -18.65
C MET A 183 5.97 11.63 -17.51
N ASP A 184 5.53 11.24 -16.32
CA ASP A 184 5.43 12.04 -15.12
C ASP A 184 6.77 12.09 -14.36
N LEU A 185 7.81 12.65 -14.98
CA LEU A 185 9.19 12.64 -14.47
C LEU A 185 9.43 13.53 -13.24
N ALA A 186 8.45 14.30 -12.80
CA ALA A 186 8.47 14.95 -11.49
C ALA A 186 8.42 13.96 -10.33
N GLU A 187 7.92 12.73 -10.60
CA GLU A 187 7.73 11.70 -9.59
C GLU A 187 8.95 10.76 -9.50
N ASP A 188 9.32 10.36 -8.29
CA ASP A 188 10.47 9.48 -8.04
C ASP A 188 10.31 8.10 -8.67
N TRP A 189 9.08 7.54 -8.65
CA TRP A 189 8.80 6.23 -9.25
C TRP A 189 8.97 6.23 -10.76
N SER A 190 8.60 7.31 -11.45
CA SER A 190 8.76 7.40 -12.91
C SER A 190 10.22 7.55 -13.32
N ALA A 191 11.00 8.33 -12.58
CA ALA A 191 12.45 8.42 -12.78
C ALA A 191 13.12 7.05 -12.53
N HIS A 192 12.68 6.32 -11.51
CA HIS A 192 13.14 4.97 -11.22
C HIS A 192 12.82 3.99 -12.36
N GLU A 193 11.62 4.07 -12.93
CA GLU A 193 11.22 3.25 -14.07
C GLU A 193 12.01 3.59 -15.34
N VAL A 194 12.36 4.84 -15.55
CA VAL A 194 13.23 5.24 -16.69
C VAL A 194 14.57 4.48 -16.67
N ILE A 195 15.20 4.35 -15.50
CA ILE A 195 16.45 3.58 -15.39
C ILE A 195 16.21 2.10 -15.69
N GLN A 196 15.21 1.49 -15.05
CA GLN A 196 15.00 0.05 -15.17
C GLN A 196 14.38 -0.35 -16.51
N ALA A 197 13.41 0.39 -17.01
CA ALA A 197 12.78 0.11 -18.29
C ALA A 197 13.65 0.54 -19.47
N GLY A 198 14.38 1.66 -19.35
CA GLY A 198 15.30 2.13 -20.36
C GLY A 198 16.50 1.21 -20.58
N ALA A 199 16.96 0.54 -19.52
CA ALA A 199 18.06 -0.43 -19.55
C ALA A 199 17.59 -1.87 -19.24
N ILE A 200 16.36 -2.22 -19.62
CA ILE A 200 15.73 -3.49 -19.24
C ILE A 200 16.54 -4.72 -19.70
N GLY A 201 17.22 -4.62 -20.86
CA GLY A 201 18.09 -5.67 -21.37
C GLY A 201 19.28 -5.96 -20.46
N GLU A 202 19.85 -4.93 -19.82
CA GLU A 202 20.94 -5.12 -18.86
C GLU A 202 20.44 -5.73 -17.55
N PHE A 203 19.28 -5.30 -17.04
CA PHE A 203 18.68 -5.85 -15.82
C PHE A 203 18.22 -7.31 -15.97
N THR A 204 17.87 -7.74 -17.17
CA THR A 204 17.45 -9.12 -17.49
C THR A 204 18.61 -9.98 -17.97
N SER A 205 19.81 -9.43 -18.18
CA SER A 205 21.03 -10.15 -18.47
C SER A 205 21.49 -11.00 -17.29
N LEU A 206 22.41 -11.95 -17.53
CA LEU A 206 23.01 -12.73 -16.44
C LEU A 206 23.68 -11.82 -15.39
N ASP A 207 24.48 -10.83 -15.84
CA ASP A 207 25.13 -9.87 -14.93
C ASP A 207 24.10 -9.12 -14.09
N GLY A 208 22.99 -8.69 -14.71
CA GLY A 208 21.89 -7.98 -14.02
C GLY A 208 21.17 -8.85 -12.98
N ILE A 209 20.89 -10.11 -13.32
CA ILE A 209 20.27 -11.08 -12.41
C ILE A 209 21.21 -11.39 -11.24
N GLU A 210 22.50 -11.61 -11.50
CA GLU A 210 23.51 -11.87 -10.46
C GLU A 210 23.66 -10.66 -9.52
N TRP A 211 23.76 -9.45 -10.11
CA TRP A 211 23.80 -8.22 -9.31
C TRP A 211 22.57 -8.09 -8.42
N ARG A 212 21.36 -8.25 -8.98
CA ARG A 212 20.13 -8.09 -8.22
C ARG A 212 20.01 -9.11 -7.09
N SER A 213 20.35 -10.38 -7.35
CA SER A 213 20.35 -11.41 -6.31
C SER A 213 21.31 -11.06 -5.17
N SER A 214 22.48 -10.51 -5.49
CA SER A 214 23.45 -10.02 -4.50
C SER A 214 22.91 -8.81 -3.74
N ALA A 215 22.26 -7.86 -4.41
CA ALA A 215 21.69 -6.68 -3.77
C ALA A 215 20.55 -7.03 -2.81
N GLU A 216 19.63 -7.93 -3.21
CA GLU A 216 18.49 -8.36 -2.37
C GLU A 216 18.93 -9.14 -1.13
N THR A 217 20.08 -9.80 -1.16
CA THR A 217 20.62 -10.55 -0.01
C THR A 217 21.71 -9.80 0.75
N SER A 218 21.99 -8.55 0.39
CA SER A 218 23.05 -7.73 0.99
C SER A 218 22.67 -7.27 2.39
N SER A 219 23.57 -7.43 3.35
CA SER A 219 23.45 -6.82 4.68
C SER A 219 24.33 -5.56 4.73
N GLY A 220 23.74 -4.39 4.50
CA GLY A 220 24.41 -3.10 4.47
C GLY A 220 24.66 -2.57 3.06
N GLU A 221 25.88 -2.09 2.77
CA GLU A 221 26.20 -1.43 1.50
C GLU A 221 25.93 -2.32 0.27
N VAL A 222 25.10 -1.84 -0.66
CA VAL A 222 24.86 -2.49 -1.95
C VAL A 222 26.10 -2.36 -2.83
N LYS A 223 26.61 -3.49 -3.28
CA LYS A 223 27.77 -3.52 -4.18
C LYS A 223 27.34 -3.33 -5.63
N PHE A 224 27.97 -2.41 -6.30
CA PHE A 224 27.74 -2.10 -7.70
C PHE A 224 28.89 -2.66 -8.55
N ASP A 225 28.54 -3.41 -9.60
CA ASP A 225 29.48 -3.77 -10.65
C ASP A 225 29.60 -2.61 -11.64
N ASP A 226 30.75 -1.93 -11.66
CA ASP A 226 30.99 -0.77 -12.51
C ASP A 226 30.79 -1.06 -14.01
N GLY A 227 31.05 -2.29 -14.46
CA GLY A 227 30.87 -2.68 -15.85
C GLY A 227 29.39 -2.69 -16.24
N LEU A 228 28.56 -3.38 -15.46
CA LEU A 228 27.11 -3.45 -15.62
C LEU A 228 26.47 -2.06 -15.49
N TRP A 229 26.75 -1.35 -14.40
CA TRP A 229 26.08 -0.10 -14.09
C TRP A 229 26.44 1.04 -15.05
N LYS A 230 27.65 1.07 -15.59
CA LYS A 230 27.99 1.99 -16.69
C LYS A 230 27.21 1.71 -17.97
N ARG A 231 26.94 0.42 -18.28
CA ARG A 231 26.06 0.08 -19.41
C ARG A 231 24.61 0.51 -19.12
N ILE A 232 24.09 0.26 -17.90
CA ILE A 232 22.75 0.70 -17.48
C ILE A 232 22.60 2.21 -17.67
N PHE A 233 23.54 3.02 -17.19
CA PHE A 233 23.44 4.49 -17.32
C PHE A 233 23.65 4.97 -18.76
N SER A 234 24.44 4.28 -19.56
CA SER A 234 24.55 4.58 -20.99
C SER A 234 23.25 4.28 -21.75
N GLU A 235 22.60 3.15 -21.46
CA GLU A 235 21.29 2.80 -22.04
C GLU A 235 20.18 3.75 -21.54
N THR A 236 20.19 4.11 -20.26
CA THR A 236 19.26 5.11 -19.67
C THR A 236 19.39 6.46 -20.38
N SER A 237 20.61 6.97 -20.53
CA SER A 237 20.88 8.22 -21.23
C SER A 237 20.42 8.18 -22.69
N ARG A 238 20.68 7.07 -23.37
CA ARG A 238 20.23 6.82 -24.73
C ARG A 238 18.69 6.77 -24.82
N PHE A 239 18.01 6.07 -23.90
CA PHE A 239 16.55 6.02 -23.85
C PHE A 239 15.93 7.41 -23.65
N LEU A 240 16.46 8.22 -22.72
CA LEU A 240 16.01 9.59 -22.50
C LEU A 240 16.14 10.44 -23.76
N LYS A 241 17.29 10.33 -24.44
CA LYS A 241 17.58 11.08 -25.66
C LYS A 241 16.69 10.63 -26.83
N ASP A 242 16.55 9.33 -27.05
CA ASP A 242 15.79 8.78 -28.18
C ASP A 242 14.29 8.99 -27.99
N SER A 243 13.81 9.06 -26.74
CA SER A 243 12.44 9.46 -26.38
C SER A 243 12.19 10.96 -26.47
N HIS A 244 13.21 11.76 -26.76
CA HIS A 244 13.17 13.23 -26.80
C HIS A 244 12.71 13.89 -25.50
N PHE A 245 13.07 13.32 -24.35
CA PHE A 245 12.93 14.00 -23.07
C PHE A 245 13.98 15.12 -22.93
N GLY A 246 13.59 16.19 -22.25
CA GLY A 246 14.45 17.33 -22.00
C GLY A 246 14.24 17.92 -20.61
N LYS A 247 14.92 19.01 -20.34
CA LYS A 247 14.94 19.65 -19.02
C LYS A 247 13.54 20.06 -18.52
N ASP A 248 12.59 20.38 -19.41
CA ASP A 248 11.24 20.79 -19.00
C ASP A 248 10.39 19.59 -18.53
N ASP A 249 10.78 18.36 -18.92
CA ASP A 249 10.08 17.14 -18.52
C ASP A 249 10.29 16.80 -17.04
N ILE A 250 11.32 17.32 -16.38
CA ILE A 250 11.56 17.17 -14.95
C ILE A 250 10.37 17.68 -14.10
N LEU A 251 9.60 18.63 -14.63
CA LEU A 251 8.48 19.28 -13.94
C LEU A 251 7.11 18.69 -14.33
N VAL A 252 7.10 17.67 -15.18
CA VAL A 252 5.86 17.04 -15.63
C VAL A 252 5.33 16.11 -14.54
N ASP A 253 4.20 16.47 -13.95
CA ASP A 253 3.44 15.67 -13.00
C ASP A 253 2.48 14.71 -13.71
N VAL A 254 1.84 13.82 -12.95
CA VAL A 254 0.89 12.81 -13.43
C VAL A 254 -0.23 13.43 -14.29
N ASP A 255 -0.84 14.51 -13.81
CA ASP A 255 -1.97 15.17 -14.49
C ASP A 255 -1.53 15.84 -15.79
N THR A 256 -0.35 16.41 -15.82
CA THR A 256 0.21 17.06 -17.03
C THR A 256 0.58 16.02 -18.07
N ALA A 257 1.22 14.90 -17.67
CA ALA A 257 1.52 13.80 -18.57
C ALA A 257 0.24 13.19 -19.17
N TYR A 258 -0.74 12.91 -18.34
CA TYR A 258 -2.03 12.37 -18.75
C TYR A 258 -2.76 13.29 -19.74
N ARG A 259 -2.90 14.58 -19.41
CA ARG A 259 -3.54 15.57 -20.29
C ARG A 259 -2.84 15.72 -21.63
N SER A 260 -1.51 15.71 -21.66
CA SER A 260 -0.72 15.80 -22.89
C SER A 260 -1.08 14.66 -23.85
N PHE A 261 -1.26 13.46 -23.34
CA PHE A 261 -1.65 12.29 -24.12
C PHE A 261 -3.11 12.36 -24.57
N VAL A 262 -4.05 12.63 -23.66
CA VAL A 262 -5.49 12.73 -23.96
C VAL A 262 -5.79 13.82 -25.01
N GLU A 263 -5.08 14.93 -24.98
CA GLU A 263 -5.21 16.01 -25.95
C GLU A 263 -4.52 15.72 -27.30
N GLY A 264 -3.91 14.53 -27.46
CA GLY A 264 -3.19 14.14 -28.67
C GLY A 264 -1.89 14.93 -28.92
N LYS A 265 -1.34 15.59 -27.90
CA LYS A 265 -0.06 16.31 -27.96
C LYS A 265 1.13 15.36 -27.83
N ALA A 266 0.92 14.18 -27.25
CA ALA A 266 1.90 13.12 -27.14
C ALA A 266 1.41 11.86 -27.87
N ALA A 267 2.33 11.16 -28.55
CA ALA A 267 2.02 9.94 -29.29
C ALA A 267 1.98 8.71 -28.37
N MET A 268 2.77 8.70 -27.32
CA MET A 268 2.89 7.63 -26.34
C MET A 268 2.79 8.20 -24.91
N PHE A 269 2.32 7.37 -23.97
CA PHE A 269 2.12 7.72 -22.58
C PHE A 269 2.59 6.58 -21.67
N HIS A 270 3.27 6.91 -20.58
CA HIS A 270 3.61 5.97 -19.52
C HIS A 270 2.36 5.60 -18.72
N GLY A 271 2.06 4.30 -18.62
CA GLY A 271 0.89 3.87 -17.89
C GLY A 271 0.78 2.35 -17.75
N TYR A 272 -0.38 1.92 -17.35
CA TYR A 272 -0.71 0.51 -17.21
C TYR A 272 -1.92 0.15 -18.10
N PRO A 273 -2.04 -1.10 -18.60
CA PRO A 273 -3.05 -1.48 -19.59
C PRO A 273 -4.49 -1.13 -19.18
N ALA A 274 -4.83 -1.19 -17.90
CA ALA A 274 -6.17 -0.87 -17.43
C ALA A 274 -6.58 0.60 -17.64
N LEU A 275 -5.64 1.52 -17.85
CA LEU A 275 -5.95 2.90 -18.24
C LEU A 275 -6.53 3.00 -19.65
N MET A 276 -6.31 2.00 -20.51
CA MET A 276 -6.71 2.06 -21.91
C MET A 276 -8.23 2.27 -22.06
N GLN A 277 -9.05 1.56 -21.29
CA GLN A 277 -10.50 1.73 -21.34
C GLN A 277 -10.92 3.16 -20.94
N GLN A 278 -10.35 3.70 -19.86
CA GLN A 278 -10.61 5.07 -19.42
C GLN A 278 -10.16 6.10 -20.46
N LEU A 279 -8.96 5.92 -21.01
CA LEU A 279 -8.41 6.80 -22.05
C LEU A 279 -9.27 6.77 -23.32
N GLN A 280 -9.71 5.59 -23.76
CA GLN A 280 -10.58 5.42 -24.93
C GLN A 280 -11.93 6.12 -24.77
N THR A 281 -12.46 6.25 -23.54
CA THR A 281 -13.70 7.02 -23.31
C THR A 281 -13.50 8.54 -23.46
N GLN A 282 -12.27 9.02 -23.32
CA GLN A 282 -11.92 10.44 -23.39
C GLN A 282 -11.29 10.84 -24.73
N MET A 283 -10.78 9.86 -25.47
CA MET A 283 -10.11 10.05 -26.73
C MET A 283 -10.87 9.31 -27.85
N ASP A 284 -11.04 9.96 -28.99
CA ASP A 284 -11.51 9.26 -30.21
C ASP A 284 -10.31 8.63 -30.94
N ALA A 285 -9.68 7.64 -30.29
CA ALA A 285 -8.43 7.03 -30.74
C ALA A 285 -8.39 5.53 -30.43
N GLU A 286 -7.78 4.77 -31.32
CA GLU A 286 -7.37 3.39 -31.05
C GLU A 286 -6.05 3.41 -30.29
N LEU A 287 -5.98 2.68 -29.18
CA LEU A 287 -4.82 2.57 -28.31
C LEU A 287 -4.25 1.14 -28.37
N ILE A 288 -2.94 1.03 -28.16
CA ILE A 288 -2.22 -0.24 -28.07
C ILE A 288 -1.12 -0.14 -27.01
N CYS A 289 -0.84 -1.24 -26.32
CA CYS A 289 0.33 -1.34 -25.43
C CYS A 289 1.58 -1.65 -26.26
N ILE A 290 2.73 -1.11 -25.83
CA ILE A 290 4.05 -1.42 -26.36
C ILE A 290 4.91 -1.92 -25.19
N PRO A 291 5.58 -3.08 -25.31
CA PRO A 291 6.51 -3.57 -24.30
C PRO A 291 7.77 -2.68 -24.24
N TYR A 292 8.57 -2.85 -23.20
CA TYR A 292 9.90 -2.25 -23.15
C TYR A 292 10.90 -3.13 -23.86
N PHE A 293 11.75 -2.53 -24.69
CA PHE A 293 12.69 -3.24 -25.56
C PHE A 293 14.10 -3.21 -24.99
N SER A 294 14.81 -4.33 -25.12
CA SER A 294 16.25 -4.34 -24.94
C SER A 294 16.93 -3.46 -26.01
N GLN A 295 17.93 -2.68 -25.60
CA GLN A 295 18.71 -1.88 -26.54
C GLN A 295 19.83 -2.66 -27.22
N THR A 296 20.13 -3.87 -26.72
CA THR A 296 21.27 -4.70 -27.13
C THR A 296 20.85 -6.03 -27.73
N SER A 297 19.57 -6.39 -27.66
CA SER A 297 18.99 -7.60 -28.27
C SER A 297 17.62 -7.32 -28.89
N GLU A 298 17.05 -8.32 -29.58
CA GLU A 298 15.67 -8.24 -30.12
C GLU A 298 14.59 -8.60 -29.08
N GLU A 299 14.97 -8.69 -27.80
CA GLU A 299 14.05 -9.08 -26.74
C GLU A 299 13.21 -7.89 -26.26
N ALA A 300 11.98 -8.21 -25.90
CA ALA A 300 11.04 -7.29 -25.30
C ALA A 300 10.47 -7.85 -23.99
N PHE A 301 10.08 -6.98 -23.10
CA PHE A 301 9.66 -7.35 -21.74
C PHE A 301 8.45 -6.57 -21.30
N VAL A 302 7.55 -7.25 -20.58
CA VAL A 302 6.56 -6.59 -19.74
C VAL A 302 7.22 -6.18 -18.43
N TYR A 303 7.23 -4.89 -18.15
CA TYR A 303 7.67 -4.36 -16.88
C TYR A 303 6.55 -4.53 -15.85
N MET A 304 6.86 -5.09 -14.68
CA MET A 304 5.85 -5.43 -13.69
C MET A 304 6.23 -4.92 -12.30
N THR A 305 5.25 -4.37 -11.61
CA THR A 305 5.33 -4.03 -10.19
C THR A 305 4.46 -4.98 -9.39
N PRO A 306 4.94 -5.62 -8.32
CA PRO A 306 4.07 -6.32 -7.39
C PRO A 306 3.02 -5.37 -6.83
N SER A 307 1.77 -5.82 -6.71
CA SER A 307 0.67 -5.01 -6.17
C SER A 307 0.82 -4.81 -4.68
N LEU A 308 1.18 -5.88 -4.01
CA LEU A 308 1.58 -5.93 -2.61
C LEU A 308 2.48 -7.15 -2.38
N ASN A 309 3.31 -7.04 -1.38
CA ASN A 309 4.12 -8.13 -0.84
C ASN A 309 3.64 -8.39 0.57
N ILE A 310 3.52 -9.65 0.95
CA ILE A 310 2.96 -10.09 2.24
C ILE A 310 4.00 -10.89 3.01
N ALA A 311 4.07 -10.68 4.31
CA ALA A 311 4.86 -11.48 5.24
C ALA A 311 4.07 -11.75 6.53
N PHE A 312 4.42 -12.81 7.22
CA PHE A 312 3.81 -13.23 8.47
C PHE A 312 4.78 -13.12 9.63
N ASN A 313 4.28 -12.65 10.78
CA ASN A 313 5.02 -12.70 12.02
C ASN A 313 5.29 -14.15 12.42
N LYS A 314 6.54 -14.45 12.77
CA LYS A 314 6.98 -15.79 13.18
C LYS A 314 6.26 -16.31 14.42
N ASP A 315 5.73 -15.42 15.24
CA ASP A 315 4.99 -15.80 16.45
C ASP A 315 3.70 -16.56 16.15
N LEU A 316 3.14 -16.43 14.92
CA LEU A 316 2.05 -17.26 14.44
C LEU A 316 2.36 -18.77 14.49
N GLU A 317 3.63 -19.18 14.37
CA GLU A 317 4.01 -20.59 14.50
C GLU A 317 3.74 -21.18 15.91
N LYS A 318 3.53 -20.31 16.91
CA LYS A 318 3.20 -20.71 18.29
C LYS A 318 1.70 -20.88 18.53
N ASP A 319 0.86 -20.35 17.62
CA ASP A 319 -0.59 -20.39 17.66
C ASP A 319 -1.14 -21.00 16.35
N GLN A 320 -1.44 -22.29 16.39
CA GLN A 320 -1.83 -23.04 15.20
C GLN A 320 -3.16 -22.54 14.61
N GLU A 321 -4.12 -22.10 15.44
CA GLU A 321 -5.43 -21.64 15.00
C GLU A 321 -5.31 -20.29 14.29
N LYS A 322 -4.55 -19.37 14.88
CA LYS A 322 -4.26 -18.06 14.30
C LYS A 322 -3.43 -18.18 13.02
N LEU A 323 -2.47 -19.12 12.96
CA LEU A 323 -1.69 -19.41 11.75
C LEU A 323 -2.57 -19.96 10.61
N GLU A 324 -3.48 -20.88 10.90
CA GLU A 324 -4.42 -21.41 9.91
C GLU A 324 -5.29 -20.26 9.35
N THR A 325 -5.81 -19.39 10.21
CA THR A 325 -6.55 -18.19 9.79
C THR A 325 -5.71 -17.27 8.91
N ALA A 326 -4.44 -17.02 9.25
CA ALA A 326 -3.54 -16.20 8.43
C ALA A 326 -3.27 -16.80 7.04
N LEU A 327 -3.12 -18.13 6.97
CA LEU A 327 -2.97 -18.85 5.69
C LEU A 327 -4.26 -18.80 4.87
N ASP A 328 -5.43 -18.90 5.48
CA ASP A 328 -6.72 -18.75 4.80
C ASP A 328 -6.91 -17.32 4.27
N VAL A 329 -6.48 -16.30 5.01
CA VAL A 329 -6.44 -14.90 4.54
C VAL A 329 -5.53 -14.76 3.31
N LEU A 330 -4.34 -15.35 3.35
CA LEU A 330 -3.43 -15.38 2.20
C LEU A 330 -4.07 -16.09 1.00
N ASP A 331 -4.72 -17.23 1.21
CA ASP A 331 -5.43 -17.96 0.15
C ASP A 331 -6.57 -17.14 -0.46
N CYS A 332 -7.31 -16.40 0.35
CA CYS A 332 -8.28 -15.43 -0.16
C CYS A 332 -7.62 -14.36 -1.05
N MET A 333 -6.49 -13.78 -0.62
CA MET A 333 -5.81 -12.72 -1.36
C MET A 333 -5.23 -13.20 -2.69
N ILE A 334 -4.62 -14.40 -2.74
CA ILE A 334 -4.03 -14.96 -3.96
C ILE A 334 -5.05 -15.68 -4.85
N SER A 335 -6.31 -15.82 -4.43
CA SER A 335 -7.39 -16.34 -5.27
C SER A 335 -7.70 -15.44 -6.46
N GLU A 336 -8.43 -15.95 -7.46
CA GLU A 336 -8.84 -15.15 -8.62
C GLU A 336 -9.66 -13.91 -8.21
N GLU A 337 -10.60 -14.07 -7.26
CA GLU A 337 -11.42 -12.95 -6.77
C GLU A 337 -10.60 -11.99 -5.91
N GLY A 338 -9.72 -12.48 -5.03
CA GLY A 338 -8.83 -11.65 -4.24
C GLY A 338 -7.92 -10.77 -5.12
N GLN A 339 -7.29 -11.36 -6.13
CA GLN A 339 -6.47 -10.62 -7.08
C GLN A 339 -7.28 -9.58 -7.88
N ARG A 340 -8.53 -9.90 -8.27
CA ARG A 340 -9.43 -8.95 -8.93
C ARG A 340 -9.74 -7.75 -8.03
N ARG A 341 -9.97 -7.97 -6.75
CA ARG A 341 -10.25 -6.91 -5.77
C ARG A 341 -9.02 -6.04 -5.48
N ILE A 342 -7.85 -6.66 -5.35
CA ILE A 342 -6.57 -5.94 -5.23
C ILE A 342 -6.33 -5.06 -6.45
N ALA A 343 -6.59 -5.59 -7.63
CA ALA A 343 -6.43 -4.85 -8.88
C ALA A 343 -7.36 -3.65 -9.01
N ASN A 344 -8.52 -3.68 -8.37
CA ASN A 344 -9.52 -2.61 -8.41
C ASN A 344 -9.81 -2.13 -9.84
N GLY A 345 -10.13 -3.06 -10.73
CA GLY A 345 -10.37 -2.81 -12.15
C GLY A 345 -9.10 -2.68 -13.02
N ARG A 346 -7.92 -2.75 -12.45
CA ARG A 346 -6.65 -2.78 -13.19
C ARG A 346 -6.37 -4.19 -13.74
N CYS A 347 -5.57 -4.26 -14.80
CA CYS A 347 -5.04 -5.51 -15.31
C CYS A 347 -4.08 -6.15 -14.30
N VAL A 348 -4.15 -7.47 -14.13
CA VAL A 348 -3.34 -8.22 -13.17
C VAL A 348 -2.63 -9.37 -13.87
N ILE A 349 -1.34 -9.49 -13.62
CA ILE A 349 -0.57 -10.69 -13.91
C ILE A 349 -0.61 -11.59 -12.68
N SER A 350 -1.22 -12.77 -12.82
CA SER A 350 -1.15 -13.76 -11.75
C SER A 350 0.27 -14.30 -11.62
N LEU A 351 0.77 -14.33 -10.39
CA LEU A 351 2.06 -14.95 -10.05
C LEU A 351 1.88 -16.39 -9.54
N ASN A 352 0.63 -16.83 -9.46
CA ASN A 352 0.19 -18.14 -8.97
C ASN A 352 -0.26 -19.01 -10.16
N THR A 353 0.20 -20.26 -10.19
CA THR A 353 -0.11 -21.24 -11.25
C THR A 353 -1.56 -21.69 -11.27
N ASP A 354 -2.28 -21.57 -10.14
CA ASP A 354 -3.67 -22.00 -10.02
C ASP A 354 -4.68 -20.97 -10.54
N VAL A 355 -4.24 -19.72 -10.71
CA VAL A 355 -5.07 -18.61 -11.16
C VAL A 355 -4.61 -18.16 -12.55
N PRO A 356 -5.48 -18.18 -13.56
CA PRO A 356 -5.13 -17.67 -14.88
C PRO A 356 -4.82 -16.17 -14.81
N THR A 357 -3.84 -15.73 -15.56
CA THR A 357 -3.57 -14.30 -15.70
C THR A 357 -4.81 -13.60 -16.23
N MET A 358 -5.35 -12.68 -15.42
CA MET A 358 -6.54 -11.92 -15.75
C MET A 358 -6.13 -10.67 -16.51
N MET A 359 -6.27 -10.73 -17.83
CA MET A 359 -5.84 -9.65 -18.70
C MET A 359 -7.01 -9.19 -19.55
N GLN A 360 -7.52 -8.01 -19.24
CA GLN A 360 -8.35 -7.24 -20.15
C GLN A 360 -7.44 -6.20 -20.83
N ASP A 361 -7.55 -6.09 -22.16
CA ASP A 361 -6.93 -5.03 -22.95
C ASP A 361 -5.38 -4.98 -22.95
N ILE A 362 -4.74 -6.14 -23.12
CA ILE A 362 -3.26 -6.24 -23.28
C ILE A 362 -2.81 -6.25 -24.74
N SER A 363 -3.66 -5.79 -25.63
CA SER A 363 -3.31 -5.71 -27.05
C SER A 363 -1.92 -5.10 -27.23
N GLY A 364 -1.00 -5.91 -27.77
CA GLY A 364 0.39 -5.57 -27.99
C GLY A 364 1.40 -6.14 -26.99
N LEU A 365 0.96 -6.91 -25.97
CA LEU A 365 1.85 -7.57 -24.99
C LEU A 365 1.69 -9.10 -24.98
N GLU A 366 0.91 -9.67 -25.92
CA GLU A 366 0.51 -11.08 -25.89
C GLU A 366 1.70 -12.03 -26.06
N ASP A 367 2.71 -11.64 -26.81
CA ASP A 367 3.85 -12.51 -27.10
C ASP A 367 4.82 -12.56 -25.91
N GLU A 368 5.08 -11.44 -25.26
CA GLU A 368 5.88 -11.33 -24.03
C GLU A 368 5.23 -12.11 -22.89
N MET A 369 3.91 -12.02 -22.78
CA MET A 369 3.16 -12.75 -21.76
C MET A 369 3.20 -14.27 -21.99
N LYS A 370 3.06 -14.74 -23.23
CA LYS A 370 3.16 -16.17 -23.58
C LYS A 370 4.55 -16.73 -23.34
N SER A 371 5.58 -15.93 -23.56
CA SER A 371 6.98 -16.32 -23.35
C SER A 371 7.46 -16.15 -21.92
N ASN A 372 6.63 -15.60 -21.02
CA ASN A 372 7.02 -15.18 -19.65
C ASN A 372 8.20 -14.18 -19.65
N SER A 373 8.29 -13.34 -20.69
CA SER A 373 9.25 -12.24 -20.75
C SER A 373 8.79 -11.10 -19.84
N ILE A 374 8.86 -11.33 -18.53
CA ILE A 374 8.39 -10.45 -17.49
C ILE A 374 9.57 -10.03 -16.62
N TYR A 375 9.76 -8.72 -16.48
CA TYR A 375 10.72 -8.14 -15.57
C TYR A 375 10.01 -7.59 -14.34
N ILE A 376 10.36 -8.09 -13.14
CA ILE A 376 9.84 -7.62 -11.87
C ILE A 376 10.75 -6.48 -11.38
N ARG A 377 10.16 -5.33 -11.14
CA ARG A 377 10.86 -4.13 -10.66
C ARG A 377 11.68 -4.39 -9.40
N TYR A 378 12.94 -3.94 -9.38
CA TYR A 378 13.71 -3.75 -8.15
C TYR A 378 13.17 -2.52 -7.41
N SER A 379 12.97 -2.59 -6.09
CA SER A 379 12.22 -1.56 -5.36
C SER A 379 12.81 -1.24 -3.98
N ALA A 380 14.15 -1.21 -3.86
CA ALA A 380 14.78 -0.71 -2.65
C ALA A 380 14.39 0.77 -2.40
N GLN A 381 14.12 1.14 -1.15
CA GLN A 381 13.59 2.45 -0.79
C GLN A 381 14.45 3.60 -1.32
N LYS A 382 15.76 3.55 -1.09
CA LYS A 382 16.70 4.57 -1.58
C LYS A 382 16.83 4.62 -3.09
N SER A 383 16.45 3.55 -3.81
CA SER A 383 16.57 3.51 -5.27
C SER A 383 15.67 4.50 -5.99
N PHE A 384 14.57 4.93 -5.37
CA PHE A 384 13.64 5.91 -5.95
C PHE A 384 14.24 7.32 -5.97
N SER A 385 14.71 7.81 -4.82
CA SER A 385 15.38 9.11 -4.72
C SER A 385 16.69 9.16 -5.51
N ALA A 386 17.49 8.08 -5.45
CA ALA A 386 18.71 7.95 -6.23
C ALA A 386 18.44 8.02 -7.74
N SER A 387 17.37 7.38 -8.20
CA SER A 387 16.96 7.43 -9.61
C SER A 387 16.50 8.82 -10.02
N GLN A 388 15.72 9.49 -9.18
CA GLN A 388 15.23 10.84 -9.46
C GLN A 388 16.39 11.83 -9.59
N GLU A 389 17.35 11.81 -8.67
CA GLU A 389 18.53 12.64 -8.71
C GLU A 389 19.34 12.42 -10.03
N ALA A 390 19.61 11.16 -10.36
CA ALA A 390 20.38 10.80 -11.53
C ALA A 390 19.68 11.17 -12.84
N VAL A 391 18.38 10.85 -12.98
CA VAL A 391 17.59 11.16 -14.19
C VAL A 391 17.42 12.65 -14.38
N HIS A 392 17.12 13.39 -13.30
CA HIS A 392 17.02 14.86 -13.36
C HIS A 392 18.35 15.50 -13.72
N GLY A 393 19.48 14.99 -13.19
CA GLY A 393 20.82 15.45 -13.53
C GLY A 393 21.16 15.26 -15.01
N LEU A 394 20.79 14.09 -15.58
CA LEU A 394 20.95 13.81 -17.02
C LEU A 394 20.10 14.76 -17.88
N LEU A 395 18.81 14.95 -17.53
CA LEU A 395 17.86 15.76 -18.29
C LEU A 395 18.18 17.27 -18.22
N SER A 396 18.64 17.75 -17.06
CA SER A 396 19.07 19.15 -16.91
C SER A 396 20.38 19.45 -17.62
N GLY A 397 21.18 18.40 -17.93
CA GLY A 397 22.54 18.55 -18.46
C GLY A 397 23.57 18.93 -17.39
N GLU A 398 23.21 18.85 -16.12
CA GLU A 398 24.12 19.07 -14.98
C GLU A 398 25.04 17.88 -14.73
N MET A 399 24.62 16.66 -15.15
CA MET A 399 25.37 15.42 -15.04
C MET A 399 25.56 14.76 -16.40
N ASP A 400 26.73 14.20 -16.64
CA ASP A 400 26.96 13.19 -17.66
C ASP A 400 26.65 11.79 -17.11
N GLU A 401 26.72 10.75 -17.95
CA GLU A 401 26.40 9.35 -17.58
C GLU A 401 27.23 8.85 -16.38
N ALA A 402 28.50 9.21 -16.31
CA ALA A 402 29.39 8.79 -15.23
C ALA A 402 29.05 9.50 -13.91
N GLN A 403 28.73 10.79 -13.97
CA GLN A 403 28.32 11.58 -12.82
C GLN A 403 26.94 11.12 -12.29
N ALA A 404 26.00 10.82 -13.19
CA ALA A 404 24.69 10.28 -12.82
C ALA A 404 24.78 8.91 -12.14
N TYR A 405 25.67 8.02 -12.64
CA TYR A 405 25.96 6.75 -11.99
C TYR A 405 26.59 6.96 -10.62
N ASP A 406 27.58 7.84 -10.49
CA ASP A 406 28.23 8.12 -9.21
C ASP A 406 27.25 8.71 -8.18
N ALA A 407 26.35 9.60 -8.59
CA ALA A 407 25.29 10.15 -7.76
C ALA A 407 24.32 9.03 -7.29
N PHE A 408 23.81 8.22 -8.21
CA PHE A 408 22.93 7.10 -7.90
C PHE A 408 23.58 6.15 -6.88
N ARG A 409 24.83 5.72 -7.12
CA ARG A 409 25.57 4.84 -6.21
C ARG A 409 25.80 5.46 -4.84
N SER A 410 26.09 6.77 -4.80
CA SER A 410 26.29 7.51 -3.55
C SER A 410 25.02 7.53 -2.72
N THR A 411 23.88 7.89 -3.32
CA THR A 411 22.59 7.97 -2.63
C THR A 411 22.11 6.59 -2.18
N MET A 412 22.32 5.55 -2.98
CA MET A 412 22.01 4.17 -2.58
C MET A 412 22.78 3.70 -1.35
N ASN A 413 24.01 4.16 -1.17
CA ASN A 413 24.90 3.77 -0.08
C ASN A 413 25.10 4.88 0.96
N GLU A 414 24.28 5.93 0.91
CA GLU A 414 24.31 6.97 1.93
C GLU A 414 23.83 6.41 3.27
N GLU A 415 24.62 6.61 4.32
CA GLU A 415 24.18 6.30 5.67
C GLU A 415 23.02 7.23 6.04
N ASP A 416 21.97 6.66 6.64
CA ASP A 416 20.87 7.47 7.14
C ASP A 416 21.38 8.44 8.19
N THR A 417 21.16 9.73 7.96
CA THR A 417 21.54 10.74 8.94
C THR A 417 20.66 10.57 10.18
N GLU A 418 21.29 10.46 11.35
CA GLU A 418 20.60 10.37 12.62
C GLU A 418 19.62 11.55 12.77
N GLU A 419 18.32 11.27 12.63
CA GLU A 419 17.28 12.28 12.73
C GLU A 419 17.15 12.72 14.18
N LYS A 420 17.08 14.02 14.41
CA LYS A 420 16.93 14.55 15.77
C LYS A 420 15.52 14.34 16.28
N ALA A 421 15.40 13.94 17.54
CA ALA A 421 14.13 13.89 18.22
C ALA A 421 13.43 15.26 18.20
N VAL A 422 12.18 15.28 17.79
CA VAL A 422 11.31 16.49 17.81
C VAL A 422 10.49 16.56 19.07
N ILE A 423 10.25 15.42 19.73
CA ILE A 423 9.49 15.30 20.97
C ILE A 423 10.12 14.25 21.89
N ASN A 424 9.94 14.41 23.20
CA ASN A 424 10.17 13.36 24.18
C ASN A 424 8.83 13.12 24.89
N PHE A 425 8.14 12.02 24.54
CA PHE A 425 6.85 11.68 25.11
C PHE A 425 7.01 11.33 26.60
N ASP A 426 6.24 11.98 27.45
CA ASP A 426 6.25 11.76 28.90
C ASP A 426 5.37 10.56 29.32
N ARG A 427 4.48 10.11 28.46
CA ARG A 427 3.51 9.03 28.66
C ARG A 427 3.45 8.11 27.46
N GLU A 428 2.91 6.93 27.72
CA GLU A 428 2.59 5.93 26.71
C GLU A 428 1.06 5.83 26.57
N TYR A 429 0.60 5.66 25.32
CA TYR A 429 -0.80 5.38 25.01
C TYR A 429 -0.84 4.23 24.00
N SER A 430 -1.55 3.15 24.35
CA SER A 430 -1.69 1.97 23.51
C SER A 430 -2.66 2.20 22.35
N ILE A 431 -2.36 1.59 21.20
CA ILE A 431 -3.29 1.50 20.07
C ILE A 431 -4.30 0.36 20.27
N ALA A 432 -4.00 -0.64 21.10
CA ALA A 432 -4.90 -1.74 21.40
C ALA A 432 -6.20 -1.28 22.06
N LEU A 433 -7.26 -2.07 21.93
CA LEU A 433 -8.52 -1.84 22.62
C LEU A 433 -8.30 -1.85 24.14
N ASN A 434 -8.85 -0.87 24.84
CA ASN A 434 -8.90 -0.84 26.29
C ASN A 434 -10.20 -1.49 26.82
N GLU A 435 -10.32 -1.67 28.14
CA GLU A 435 -11.49 -2.26 28.82
C GLU A 435 -12.84 -1.56 28.49
N LYS A 436 -12.80 -0.34 27.94
CA LYS A 436 -13.98 0.44 27.56
C LYS A 436 -14.27 0.41 26.06
N ASN A 437 -13.56 -0.41 25.31
CA ASN A 437 -13.55 -0.48 23.83
C ASN A 437 -13.05 0.81 23.15
N GLY A 438 -12.25 1.62 23.87
CA GLY A 438 -11.53 2.76 23.32
C GLY A 438 -10.11 2.39 22.93
N ARG A 439 -9.48 3.26 22.13
CA ARG A 439 -8.07 3.15 21.71
C ARG A 439 -7.36 4.44 22.13
N ASP A 440 -6.55 4.36 23.17
CA ASP A 440 -6.01 5.55 23.83
C ASP A 440 -5.07 6.34 22.92
N ALA A 441 -4.19 5.69 22.15
CA ALA A 441 -3.31 6.39 21.21
C ALA A 441 -4.10 7.11 20.12
N ALA A 442 -5.05 6.42 19.48
CA ALA A 442 -5.90 7.00 18.46
C ALA A 442 -6.72 8.19 18.97
N SER A 443 -7.29 8.06 20.18
CA SER A 443 -8.03 9.14 20.84
C SER A 443 -7.15 10.35 21.14
N ALA A 444 -5.94 10.14 21.67
CA ALA A 444 -5.01 11.23 21.97
C ALA A 444 -4.57 11.98 20.69
N ILE A 445 -4.28 11.24 19.62
CA ILE A 445 -3.92 11.81 18.31
C ILE A 445 -5.09 12.62 17.74
N LEU A 446 -6.27 12.01 17.64
CA LEU A 446 -7.45 12.69 17.06
C LEU A 446 -7.87 13.92 17.89
N THR A 447 -7.84 13.82 19.22
CA THR A 447 -8.14 14.93 20.12
C THR A 447 -7.17 16.10 19.92
N THR A 448 -5.88 15.79 19.82
CA THR A 448 -4.84 16.81 19.58
C THR A 448 -5.07 17.50 18.23
N VAL A 449 -5.28 16.72 17.15
CA VAL A 449 -5.50 17.27 15.81
C VAL A 449 -6.81 18.08 15.75
N ARG A 450 -7.88 17.61 16.39
CA ARG A 450 -9.16 18.33 16.51
C ARG A 450 -8.99 19.71 17.16
N VAL A 451 -8.37 19.75 18.33
CA VAL A 451 -8.19 21.00 19.08
C VAL A 451 -7.29 21.98 18.35
N GLU A 452 -6.21 21.51 17.75
CA GLU A 452 -5.29 22.34 16.97
C GLU A 452 -5.99 22.99 15.76
N ASN A 453 -6.97 22.30 15.16
CA ASN A 453 -7.76 22.80 14.04
C ASN A 453 -9.04 23.52 14.46
N ASN A 454 -9.24 23.81 15.76
CA ASN A 454 -10.38 24.53 16.31
C ASN A 454 -11.75 23.90 15.96
N ALA A 455 -11.82 22.58 15.80
CA ALA A 455 -13.07 21.86 15.62
C ALA A 455 -13.68 21.49 16.99
N GLN A 456 -15.02 21.53 17.09
CA GLN A 456 -15.73 21.10 18.28
C GLN A 456 -15.78 19.58 18.39
N LEU A 457 -15.96 18.90 17.26
CA LEU A 457 -16.09 17.46 17.16
C LEU A 457 -15.09 16.92 16.14
N ALA A 458 -14.74 15.64 16.26
CA ALA A 458 -14.00 14.91 15.23
C ALA A 458 -14.45 13.45 15.18
N ILE A 459 -14.37 12.85 14.00
CA ILE A 459 -14.63 11.43 13.75
C ILE A 459 -13.66 10.90 12.70
N ALA A 460 -13.02 9.76 12.99
CA ALA A 460 -12.12 9.08 12.08
C ALA A 460 -12.25 7.55 12.22
N PRO A 461 -12.01 6.77 11.15
CA PRO A 461 -11.88 5.33 11.26
C PRO A 461 -10.68 4.94 12.13
N TYR A 462 -10.81 3.88 12.93
CA TYR A 462 -9.72 3.40 13.79
C TYR A 462 -8.51 2.93 12.99
N TYR A 463 -8.72 2.35 11.82
CA TYR A 463 -7.66 1.78 11.00
C TYR A 463 -6.69 2.81 10.38
N TYR A 464 -6.92 4.10 10.60
CA TYR A 464 -5.94 5.15 10.24
C TYR A 464 -4.87 5.38 11.32
N PHE A 465 -4.99 4.74 12.47
CA PHE A 465 -4.03 4.84 13.56
C PHE A 465 -3.22 3.53 13.61
N THR A 466 -1.92 3.63 13.40
CA THR A 466 -1.06 2.51 13.00
C THR A 466 -0.12 2.02 14.07
N ALA A 467 0.16 2.86 15.09
CA ALA A 467 1.06 2.50 16.19
C ALA A 467 0.68 3.18 17.50
N SER A 468 1.12 2.61 18.61
CA SER A 468 1.07 3.20 19.94
C SER A 468 1.95 4.46 20.02
N ILE A 469 1.64 5.35 20.97
CA ILE A 469 2.53 6.43 21.37
C ILE A 469 3.43 5.87 22.48
N TYR A 470 4.70 5.63 22.19
CA TYR A 470 5.65 5.09 23.16
C TYR A 470 6.36 6.21 23.91
N LYS A 471 6.61 6.00 25.21
CA LYS A 471 7.33 6.95 26.03
C LYS A 471 8.80 7.04 25.59
N GLY A 472 9.33 8.27 25.45
CA GLY A 472 10.72 8.51 25.11
C GLY A 472 10.91 9.49 23.96
N GLU A 473 12.13 9.64 23.52
CA GLU A 473 12.50 10.49 22.37
C GLU A 473 11.96 9.90 21.07
N CYS A 474 11.35 10.77 20.26
CA CYS A 474 10.75 10.38 18.99
C CYS A 474 11.09 11.41 17.90
N THR A 475 11.50 10.92 16.73
CA THR A 475 11.82 11.74 15.57
C THR A 475 10.57 12.09 14.78
N SER A 476 10.65 13.05 13.85
CA SER A 476 9.51 13.44 13.01
C SER A 476 9.04 12.28 12.12
N SER A 477 9.97 11.53 11.54
CA SER A 477 9.67 10.33 10.74
C SER A 477 8.89 9.27 11.54
N ARG A 478 9.33 8.97 12.77
CA ARG A 478 8.66 8.01 13.67
C ARG A 478 7.29 8.49 14.15
N VAL A 479 7.14 9.79 14.45
CA VAL A 479 5.84 10.39 14.75
C VAL A 479 4.86 10.17 13.61
N ALA A 480 5.31 10.34 12.37
CA ALA A 480 4.48 10.13 11.18
C ALA A 480 4.02 8.68 11.01
N LEU A 481 4.74 7.69 11.58
CA LEU A 481 4.36 6.27 11.54
C LEU A 481 3.17 5.91 12.46
N MET A 482 2.78 6.79 13.37
CA MET A 482 1.64 6.55 14.27
C MET A 482 0.28 6.72 13.58
N THR A 483 0.28 7.23 12.36
CA THR A 483 -0.92 7.45 11.53
C THR A 483 -0.64 7.07 10.08
N ALA A 484 -1.67 6.58 9.38
CA ALA A 484 -1.55 6.23 7.97
C ALA A 484 -1.11 7.43 7.12
N LYS A 485 -0.12 7.21 6.25
CA LYS A 485 0.42 8.23 5.31
C LYS A 485 -0.37 8.33 3.99
N SER A 486 -1.47 7.58 3.86
CA SER A 486 -2.29 7.55 2.65
C SER A 486 -2.92 8.92 2.32
N SER A 487 -3.09 9.23 1.03
CA SER A 487 -3.83 10.41 0.56
C SER A 487 -5.28 10.44 1.05
N ASP A 488 -5.86 9.27 1.34
CA ASP A 488 -7.24 9.11 1.83
C ASP A 488 -7.42 9.57 3.29
N THR A 489 -6.34 9.97 3.96
CA THR A 489 -6.40 10.58 5.30
C THR A 489 -6.49 12.11 5.26
N SER A 490 -6.82 12.71 4.12
CA SER A 490 -7.07 14.15 3.99
C SER A 490 -8.10 14.62 5.01
N LEU A 491 -7.89 15.81 5.55
CA LEU A 491 -8.77 16.40 6.55
C LEU A 491 -9.77 17.37 5.91
N TYR A 492 -11.00 17.27 6.41
CA TYR A 492 -12.13 18.10 5.97
C TYR A 492 -12.83 18.72 7.18
N PHE A 493 -13.47 19.86 6.93
CA PHE A 493 -14.21 20.61 7.91
C PHE A 493 -15.65 20.81 7.44
N ALA A 494 -16.62 20.54 8.30
CA ALA A 494 -18.02 20.81 8.05
C ALA A 494 -18.68 21.48 9.27
N GLU A 495 -19.76 22.25 9.02
CA GLU A 495 -20.67 22.76 10.04
C GLU A 495 -22.01 22.03 9.84
N ILE A 496 -22.44 21.29 10.86
CA ILE A 496 -23.66 20.46 10.83
C ILE A 496 -24.36 20.52 12.18
N ASN A 497 -25.70 20.40 12.19
CA ASN A 497 -26.44 20.37 13.44
C ASN A 497 -26.38 19.00 14.14
N GLY A 498 -26.79 18.93 15.39
CA GLY A 498 -26.68 17.71 16.19
C GLY A 498 -27.50 16.55 15.66
N GLU A 499 -28.61 16.78 14.97
CA GLU A 499 -29.36 15.70 14.29
C GLU A 499 -28.56 15.11 13.12
N GLN A 500 -27.81 15.96 12.43
CA GLN A 500 -26.93 15.53 11.34
C GLN A 500 -25.69 14.78 11.86
N VAL A 501 -25.16 15.20 13.01
CA VAL A 501 -24.09 14.44 13.70
C VAL A 501 -24.61 13.05 14.08
N TRP A 502 -25.83 12.96 14.63
CA TRP A 502 -26.46 11.69 14.96
C TRP A 502 -26.54 10.75 13.76
N LYS A 503 -27.09 11.25 12.64
CA LYS A 503 -27.20 10.48 11.39
C LYS A 503 -25.84 10.06 10.82
N LEU A 504 -24.82 10.93 10.92
CA LEU A 504 -23.48 10.58 10.47
C LEU A 504 -22.91 9.39 11.26
N VAL A 505 -23.03 9.43 12.60
CA VAL A 505 -22.54 8.33 13.46
C VAL A 505 -23.38 7.07 13.26
N GLU A 506 -24.70 7.19 13.16
CA GLU A 506 -25.60 6.07 12.91
C GLU A 506 -25.28 5.37 11.58
N ASN A 507 -25.08 6.14 10.51
CA ASN A 507 -24.68 5.58 9.20
C ASN A 507 -23.25 5.06 9.16
N TYR A 508 -22.37 5.59 10.00
CA TYR A 508 -21.04 4.98 10.16
C TYR A 508 -21.14 3.57 10.75
N LEU A 509 -22.05 3.36 11.69
CA LEU A 509 -22.28 2.08 12.36
C LEU A 509 -23.17 1.10 11.55
N ASP A 510 -23.86 1.58 10.51
CA ASP A 510 -24.75 0.77 9.67
C ASP A 510 -23.96 0.10 8.52
N HIS A 511 -23.63 -1.17 8.73
CA HIS A 511 -22.85 -1.97 7.78
C HIS A 511 -23.59 -2.31 6.50
N THR A 512 -24.93 -2.33 6.51
CA THR A 512 -25.73 -2.78 5.39
C THR A 512 -25.83 -1.75 4.26
N GLU A 513 -25.71 -0.46 4.60
CA GLU A 513 -25.79 0.65 3.64
C GLU A 513 -24.45 1.32 3.37
N ASN A 514 -23.43 1.00 4.13
CA ASN A 514 -22.13 1.66 4.05
C ASN A 514 -21.10 0.78 3.34
N GLU A 515 -20.86 1.02 2.07
CA GLU A 515 -19.83 0.33 1.28
C GLU A 515 -18.38 0.53 1.81
N PHE A 516 -18.21 1.40 2.82
CA PHE A 516 -16.95 1.63 3.51
C PHE A 516 -16.88 0.91 4.85
N SER A 517 -17.96 0.28 5.31
CA SER A 517 -17.93 -0.45 6.56
C SER A 517 -17.28 -1.80 6.37
N ILE A 518 -16.42 -2.13 7.29
CA ILE A 518 -15.75 -3.40 7.43
C ILE A 518 -16.53 -4.13 8.52
N THR A 519 -17.02 -5.32 8.24
CA THR A 519 -17.92 -6.04 9.16
C THR A 519 -17.12 -6.83 10.19
N ASN A 520 -16.60 -6.18 11.22
CA ASN A 520 -16.06 -6.87 12.39
C ASN A 520 -16.43 -6.15 13.69
N GLN A 521 -16.21 -6.79 14.83
CA GLN A 521 -16.55 -6.25 16.14
C GLN A 521 -15.76 -5.00 16.55
N TYR A 522 -14.71 -4.63 15.79
CA TYR A 522 -13.81 -3.50 16.06
C TYR A 522 -14.11 -2.27 15.21
N GLU A 523 -15.23 -2.23 14.51
CA GLU A 523 -15.59 -1.13 13.57
C GLU A 523 -16.15 0.12 14.23
N LEU A 524 -15.74 0.38 15.45
CA LEU A 524 -16.15 1.58 16.14
C LEU A 524 -15.25 2.75 15.73
N PRO A 525 -15.83 3.92 15.40
CA PRO A 525 -15.03 5.09 15.04
C PRO A 525 -14.24 5.60 16.24
N ILE A 526 -13.10 6.23 15.97
CA ILE A 526 -12.43 7.10 16.92
C ILE A 526 -13.13 8.45 16.93
N LEU A 527 -13.52 8.93 18.09
CA LEU A 527 -14.25 10.18 18.28
C LEU A 527 -13.48 11.12 19.19
N SER A 528 -13.71 12.42 19.02
CA SER A 528 -13.21 13.44 19.92
C SER A 528 -14.19 14.60 20.02
N GLY A 529 -14.33 15.18 21.22
CA GLY A 529 -15.32 16.22 21.55
C GLY A 529 -16.74 15.72 21.72
N MET A 530 -16.99 14.42 21.57
CA MET A 530 -18.27 13.75 21.82
C MET A 530 -18.04 12.34 22.35
N LYS A 531 -19.04 11.80 23.05
CA LYS A 531 -19.09 10.41 23.51
C LYS A 531 -20.35 9.75 22.96
N ILE A 532 -20.21 8.51 22.45
CA ILE A 532 -21.34 7.70 22.02
C ILE A 532 -21.58 6.54 22.98
N THR A 533 -22.85 6.13 23.09
CA THR A 533 -23.25 4.87 23.70
C THR A 533 -23.84 4.00 22.60
N VAL A 534 -23.28 2.79 22.42
CA VAL A 534 -23.76 1.84 21.44
C VAL A 534 -24.21 0.54 22.12
N GLN A 535 -25.13 -0.18 21.48
CA GLN A 535 -25.56 -1.52 21.86
C GLN A 535 -24.94 -2.52 20.89
N LYS A 536 -24.27 -3.56 21.41
CA LYS A 536 -23.80 -4.66 20.56
C LYS A 536 -25.00 -5.47 20.09
N GLU A 537 -25.09 -5.74 18.79
CA GLU A 537 -26.10 -6.55 18.11
C GLU A 537 -25.43 -7.81 17.55
N GLU A 538 -26.17 -8.72 16.91
CA GLU A 538 -25.59 -9.91 16.23
C GLU A 538 -24.65 -9.49 15.09
N ASP A 539 -25.05 -8.47 14.33
CA ASP A 539 -24.34 -8.01 13.14
C ASP A 539 -23.87 -6.54 13.29
N GLY A 540 -23.15 -6.19 14.36
CA GLY A 540 -22.58 -4.85 14.51
C GLY A 540 -23.07 -4.08 15.73
N PHE A 541 -23.27 -2.77 15.59
CA PHE A 541 -23.62 -1.88 16.69
C PHE A 541 -24.77 -0.94 16.33
N SER A 542 -25.71 -0.74 17.26
CA SER A 542 -26.75 0.28 17.13
C SER A 542 -26.47 1.46 18.06
N LEU A 543 -26.59 2.68 17.53
CA LEU A 543 -26.42 3.92 18.29
C LEU A 543 -27.57 4.13 19.28
N LYS A 544 -27.26 4.41 20.53
CA LYS A 544 -28.24 4.67 21.58
C LYS A 544 -28.21 6.10 22.10
N ASP A 545 -27.05 6.72 22.16
CA ASP A 545 -26.90 8.07 22.69
C ASP A 545 -25.63 8.75 22.17
N ILE A 546 -25.67 10.08 22.06
CA ILE A 546 -24.52 10.95 21.82
C ILE A 546 -24.53 12.04 22.87
N THR A 547 -23.41 12.22 23.58
CA THR A 547 -23.23 13.33 24.51
C THR A 547 -22.07 14.23 24.07
N VAL A 548 -22.24 15.54 24.25
CA VAL A 548 -21.24 16.58 24.03
C VAL A 548 -21.17 17.41 25.33
N ASP A 549 -19.98 17.63 25.86
CA ASP A 549 -19.79 18.32 27.15
C ASP A 549 -20.58 17.68 28.32
N GLN A 550 -20.76 16.35 28.31
CA GLN A 550 -21.50 15.52 29.26
C GLN A 550 -23.04 15.73 29.25
N GLU A 551 -23.58 16.45 28.28
CA GLU A 551 -25.01 16.63 28.06
C GLU A 551 -25.44 15.92 26.76
N GLU A 552 -26.71 15.48 26.66
CA GLU A 552 -27.26 14.93 25.40
C GLU A 552 -27.07 15.94 24.27
N ILE A 553 -26.69 15.48 23.09
CA ILE A 553 -26.42 16.34 21.95
C ILE A 553 -27.66 17.19 21.60
N ASP A 554 -27.52 18.51 21.56
CA ASP A 554 -28.59 19.41 21.12
C ASP A 554 -28.76 19.29 19.59
N LYS A 555 -29.89 18.70 19.18
CA LYS A 555 -30.19 18.39 17.78
C LYS A 555 -30.25 19.60 16.85
N GLU A 556 -30.58 20.78 17.40
CA GLU A 556 -30.74 22.02 16.62
C GLU A 556 -29.45 22.87 16.60
N LYS A 557 -28.53 22.62 17.52
CA LYS A 557 -27.29 23.38 17.63
C LYS A 557 -26.32 22.98 16.51
N GLU A 558 -25.69 23.97 15.89
CA GLU A 558 -24.59 23.77 14.93
C GLU A 558 -23.29 23.39 15.65
N TYR A 559 -22.59 22.41 15.08
CA TYR A 559 -21.28 21.95 15.53
C TYR A 559 -20.31 21.95 14.37
N SER A 560 -19.09 22.43 14.62
CA SER A 560 -18.00 22.27 13.71
C SER A 560 -17.37 20.88 13.88
N ILE A 561 -17.23 20.12 12.81
CA ILE A 561 -16.72 18.75 12.84
C ILE A 561 -15.53 18.57 11.88
N LEU A 562 -14.47 17.91 12.38
CA LEU A 562 -13.33 17.47 11.61
C LEU A 562 -13.55 16.02 11.13
N LEU A 563 -13.32 15.80 9.86
CA LEU A 563 -13.57 14.54 9.15
C LEU A 563 -12.31 14.10 8.40
N THR A 564 -12.16 12.80 8.22
CA THR A 564 -11.26 12.21 7.24
C THR A 564 -12.01 11.91 5.94
N ASP A 565 -11.34 11.46 4.89
CA ASP A 565 -11.97 11.20 3.59
C ASP A 565 -13.11 10.17 3.67
N THR A 566 -12.91 9.08 4.42
CA THR A 566 -13.96 8.07 4.63
C THR A 566 -15.19 8.67 5.32
N THR A 567 -15.01 9.39 6.42
CA THR A 567 -16.13 9.98 7.16
C THR A 567 -16.79 11.14 6.42
N ARG A 568 -16.03 11.88 5.60
CA ARG A 568 -16.55 12.85 4.63
C ARG A 568 -17.49 12.16 3.61
N SER A 569 -17.05 11.05 3.03
CA SER A 569 -17.85 10.32 2.04
C SER A 569 -19.16 9.80 2.62
N ILE A 570 -19.14 9.33 3.87
CA ILE A 570 -20.36 8.95 4.60
C ILE A 570 -21.26 10.18 4.81
N LEU A 571 -20.70 11.32 5.23
CA LEU A 571 -21.49 12.55 5.45
C LEU A 571 -22.16 13.03 4.15
N GLU A 572 -21.46 13.01 3.01
CA GLU A 572 -22.00 13.41 1.71
C GLU A 572 -23.17 12.53 1.27
N LYS A 573 -23.08 11.23 1.51
CA LYS A 573 -24.19 10.28 1.24
C LYS A 573 -25.35 10.49 2.19
N THR A 574 -25.06 10.68 3.48
CA THR A 574 -26.07 10.88 4.53
C THR A 574 -26.84 12.18 4.37
N ILE A 575 -26.12 13.26 4.00
CA ILE A 575 -26.67 14.63 3.92
C ILE A 575 -26.25 15.26 2.59
N PRO A 576 -26.95 14.93 1.49
CA PRO A 576 -26.62 15.48 0.17
C PRO A 576 -26.68 17.02 0.18
N GLY A 577 -25.60 17.64 -0.31
CA GLY A 577 -25.48 19.10 -0.38
C GLY A 577 -24.94 19.77 0.89
N CYS A 578 -24.50 19.01 1.88
CA CYS A 578 -23.72 19.52 3.01
C CYS A 578 -22.48 20.28 2.51
N ARG A 579 -22.20 21.43 3.12
CA ARG A 579 -20.99 22.20 2.78
C ARG A 579 -19.80 21.63 3.51
N ILE A 580 -18.91 21.00 2.77
CA ILE A 580 -17.66 20.43 3.29
C ILE A 580 -16.50 21.20 2.65
N LYS A 581 -15.53 21.59 3.47
CA LYS A 581 -14.32 22.28 3.06
C LYS A 581 -13.13 21.37 3.32
N GLN A 582 -12.37 21.03 2.29
CA GLN A 582 -11.08 20.38 2.46
C GLN A 582 -10.08 21.37 3.09
N LEU A 583 -9.34 20.90 4.07
CA LEU A 583 -8.18 21.62 4.59
C LEU A 583 -7.02 21.37 3.61
N GLN A 584 -6.65 22.41 2.89
CA GLN A 584 -5.73 22.33 1.76
C GLN A 584 -4.39 21.69 2.21
N ASP A 585 -3.96 20.66 1.50
CA ASP A 585 -2.70 19.93 1.70
C ASP A 585 -2.49 19.38 3.11
N MET A 586 -3.60 19.15 3.86
CA MET A 586 -3.54 18.65 5.24
C MET A 586 -4.12 17.25 5.33
N THR A 587 -3.31 16.31 5.81
CA THR A 587 -3.72 14.95 6.17
C THR A 587 -3.68 14.76 7.68
N LEU A 588 -4.26 13.67 8.18
CA LEU A 588 -4.18 13.31 9.61
C LEU A 588 -2.71 13.20 10.04
N SER A 589 -1.88 12.54 9.25
CA SER A 589 -0.45 12.36 9.51
C SER A 589 0.30 13.69 9.53
N SER A 590 0.11 14.55 8.51
CA SER A 590 0.81 15.84 8.44
C SER A 590 0.40 16.79 9.58
N ALA A 591 -0.88 16.80 9.95
CA ALA A 591 -1.37 17.63 11.07
C ALA A 591 -0.81 17.16 12.42
N TRP A 592 -0.77 15.83 12.62
CA TRP A 592 -0.19 15.22 13.81
C TRP A 592 1.31 15.50 13.92
N THR A 593 2.08 15.25 12.87
CA THR A 593 3.52 15.48 12.82
C THR A 593 3.86 16.96 13.06
N ALA A 594 3.18 17.88 12.37
CA ALA A 594 3.39 19.31 12.53
C ALA A 594 3.09 19.82 13.95
N PHE A 595 2.16 19.17 14.67
CA PHE A 595 1.94 19.50 16.09
C PHE A 595 3.10 18.99 16.97
N MET A 596 3.57 17.77 16.76
CA MET A 596 4.68 17.19 17.54
C MET A 596 6.00 17.95 17.31
N GLU A 597 6.24 18.46 16.13
CA GLU A 597 7.41 19.30 15.82
C GLU A 597 7.46 20.63 16.62
N LYS A 598 6.33 21.04 17.19
CA LYS A 598 6.30 22.15 18.16
C LYS A 598 6.86 21.78 19.54
N GLY A 599 7.21 20.49 19.77
CA GLY A 599 7.70 19.97 21.05
C GLY A 599 6.65 19.94 22.15
N GLN A 600 5.36 19.91 21.79
CA GLN A 600 4.25 19.90 22.75
C GLN A 600 3.75 18.46 22.96
N GLN A 601 3.42 18.10 24.20
CA GLN A 601 2.84 16.80 24.49
C GLN A 601 1.43 16.67 23.89
N PRO A 602 1.04 15.46 23.44
CA PRO A 602 -0.32 15.22 22.98
C PRO A 602 -1.33 15.47 24.09
N LEU A 603 -2.55 15.82 23.72
CA LEU A 603 -3.65 15.88 24.66
C LEU A 603 -3.98 14.47 25.16
N ALA A 604 -4.50 14.39 26.38
CA ALA A 604 -4.92 13.11 26.95
C ALA A 604 -6.06 12.50 26.12
N PRO A 605 -6.13 11.14 26.02
CA PRO A 605 -7.25 10.48 25.37
C PRO A 605 -8.57 10.81 26.05
N GLU A 606 -9.63 10.95 25.28
CA GLU A 606 -11.00 11.17 25.76
C GLU A 606 -11.71 9.82 25.95
N ASP A 607 -12.62 9.74 26.92
CA ASP A 607 -13.56 8.62 27.09
C ASP A 607 -14.74 8.85 26.12
N TYR A 608 -14.60 8.38 24.88
CA TYR A 608 -15.48 8.70 23.76
C TYR A 608 -16.49 7.61 23.41
N ILE A 609 -16.44 6.44 24.05
CA ILE A 609 -17.30 5.32 23.70
C ILE A 609 -17.72 4.49 24.92
N GLU A 610 -18.96 4.02 24.92
CA GLU A 610 -19.50 3.05 25.86
C GLU A 610 -20.27 1.98 25.11
N VAL A 611 -19.83 0.73 25.21
CA VAL A 611 -20.51 -0.41 24.59
C VAL A 611 -21.38 -1.11 25.63
N LYS A 612 -22.70 -1.19 25.36
CA LYS A 612 -23.64 -2.01 26.14
C LYS A 612 -23.71 -3.40 25.54
N LYS A 613 -23.56 -4.42 26.43
CA LYS A 613 -23.66 -5.84 26.07
C LYS A 613 -25.11 -6.28 25.93
#